data_6fff59320a48070c2a6201dd1c3c0df2
#
_entry.id   6fff59320a48070c2a6201dd1c3c0df2
#
_cell.length_a   1.000
_cell.length_b   1.000
_cell.length_c   1.000
_cell.angle_alpha   90.00
_cell.angle_beta   90.00
_cell.angle_gamma   90.00
#
_symmetry.space_group_name_H-M   'P 1'
#
loop_
_entity.id
_entity.type
_entity.pdbx_description
1 polymer ?
#
loop_
_entity_poly.entity_id
_entity_poly.type
_entity_poly.pdbx_seq_one_letter_code
_entity_poly.pdbx_strand_id
1 'polypeptide(L)'
;MNLYTDYKTNYQILNEALRASHSFDLVCRQITIQKRKSCLYFIDGLVKDEIMEKIMEFFFSVDDESFMESPYVFTENCVPYVEVDVVNNVDKIVTGVLSGMCALIVDGFSAAILIDSRTYPQRQTDEPEKDKVKRGPKDGLGETPVSNLALVRRRIRDPKLTVKPY
;
A
#
# COMPACT_ATOMS: atom_id res chain seq x y z
N MET A 1 17.77 6.12 -2.09
CA MET A 1 17.28 7.48 -1.78
C MET A 1 16.45 7.39 -0.49
N ASN A 2 16.47 8.43 0.38
CA ASN A 2 15.72 8.44 1.65
C ASN A 2 14.66 9.54 1.65
N LEU A 3 13.62 9.36 2.49
CA LEU A 3 12.62 10.38 2.75
C LEU A 3 13.16 11.53 3.61
N TYR A 4 12.48 12.65 3.55
CA TYR A 4 12.72 13.89 4.29
C TYR A 4 11.60 14.14 5.30
N THR A 5 11.67 15.23 6.07
CA THR A 5 10.58 15.64 6.97
C THR A 5 9.47 16.39 6.24
N ASP A 6 9.73 16.95 5.05
CA ASP A 6 8.76 17.70 4.25
C ASP A 6 7.81 16.76 3.49
N TYR A 7 6.52 16.84 3.79
CA TYR A 7 5.47 16.05 3.15
C TYR A 7 5.43 16.22 1.63
N LYS A 8 5.55 17.46 1.13
CA LYS A 8 5.42 17.73 -0.30
C LYS A 8 6.53 17.05 -1.10
N THR A 9 7.75 17.10 -0.59
CA THR A 9 8.91 16.44 -1.17
C THR A 9 8.73 14.92 -1.17
N ASN A 10 8.32 14.33 -0.04
CA ASN A 10 8.09 12.89 0.07
C ASN A 10 6.95 12.43 -0.83
N TYR A 11 5.87 13.20 -0.92
CA TYR A 11 4.75 12.92 -1.81
C TYR A 11 5.18 12.89 -3.27
N GLN A 12 5.99 13.85 -3.72
CA GLN A 12 6.52 13.87 -5.09
C GLN A 12 7.43 12.66 -5.35
N ILE A 13 8.39 12.41 -4.47
CA ILE A 13 9.34 11.28 -4.60
C ILE A 13 8.59 9.94 -4.72
N LEU A 14 7.62 9.69 -3.86
CA LEU A 14 6.89 8.42 -3.87
C LEU A 14 5.94 8.30 -5.07
N ASN A 15 5.28 9.38 -5.48
CA ASN A 15 4.45 9.37 -6.69
C ASN A 15 5.26 9.07 -7.95
N GLU A 16 6.47 9.63 -8.05
CA GLU A 16 7.38 9.34 -9.17
C GLU A 16 7.89 7.90 -9.11
N ALA A 17 8.39 7.46 -7.95
CA ALA A 17 8.98 6.14 -7.77
C ALA A 17 7.95 5.01 -7.97
N LEU A 18 6.73 5.19 -7.48
CA LEU A 18 5.61 4.26 -7.65
C LEU A 18 4.89 4.41 -8.99
N ARG A 19 5.11 5.53 -9.72
CA ARG A 19 4.35 5.90 -10.92
C ARG A 19 2.84 5.97 -10.65
N ALA A 20 2.47 6.54 -9.52
CA ALA A 20 1.10 6.51 -9.00
C ALA A 20 0.04 7.06 -9.97
N SER A 21 0.38 8.08 -10.77
CA SER A 21 -0.52 8.66 -11.78
C SER A 21 -0.70 7.80 -13.04
N HIS A 22 0.05 6.71 -13.19
CA HIS A 22 0.08 5.91 -14.42
C HIS A 22 -0.66 4.57 -14.29
N SER A 23 -0.94 4.13 -13.08
CA SER A 23 -1.57 2.84 -12.82
C SER A 23 -2.80 3.00 -11.95
N PHE A 24 -3.93 2.51 -12.41
CA PHE A 24 -5.22 2.70 -11.75
C PHE A 24 -5.34 1.88 -10.46
N ASP A 25 -4.62 0.77 -10.35
CA ASP A 25 -4.63 -0.10 -9.18
C ASP A 25 -3.77 0.42 -8.02
N LEU A 26 -2.93 1.42 -8.26
CA LEU A 26 -2.17 2.06 -7.21
C LEU A 26 -2.94 3.26 -6.66
N VAL A 27 -3.41 3.11 -5.45
CA VAL A 27 -4.18 4.14 -4.74
C VAL A 27 -3.24 5.02 -3.93
N CYS A 28 -3.41 6.33 -4.08
CA CYS A 28 -2.76 7.36 -3.30
C CYS A 28 -3.84 8.21 -2.63
N ARG A 29 -4.16 7.91 -1.36
CA ARG A 29 -5.21 8.58 -0.61
C ARG A 29 -4.63 9.62 0.32
N GLN A 30 -4.83 10.89 0.02
CA GLN A 30 -4.47 11.99 0.91
C GLN A 30 -5.47 12.10 2.05
N ILE A 31 -4.96 12.23 3.27
CA ILE A 31 -5.73 12.40 4.51
C ILE A 31 -5.04 13.42 5.40
N THR A 32 -5.72 13.83 6.47
CA THR A 32 -5.16 14.68 7.52
C THR A 32 -5.24 13.94 8.85
N ILE A 33 -4.10 13.80 9.51
CA ILE A 33 -3.99 13.19 10.84
C ILE A 33 -3.47 14.26 11.79
N GLN A 34 -4.21 14.60 12.85
CA GLN A 34 -3.83 15.66 13.80
C GLN A 34 -3.28 16.93 13.11
N LYS A 35 -4.05 17.49 12.17
CA LYS A 35 -3.69 18.67 11.38
C LYS A 35 -2.48 18.49 10.45
N ARG A 36 -1.82 17.34 10.43
CA ARG A 36 -0.68 17.06 9.54
C ARG A 36 -1.14 16.41 8.24
N LYS A 37 -0.65 16.91 7.12
CA LYS A 37 -0.88 16.30 5.81
C LYS A 37 -0.27 14.91 5.78
N SER A 38 -1.02 13.96 5.27
CA SER A 38 -0.61 12.56 5.21
C SER A 38 -1.10 11.91 3.92
N CYS A 39 -0.44 10.88 3.47
CA CYS A 39 -0.88 10.08 2.33
C CYS A 39 -0.67 8.59 2.57
N LEU A 40 -1.70 7.82 2.25
CA LEU A 40 -1.68 6.36 2.22
C LEU A 40 -1.46 5.88 0.78
N TYR A 41 -0.50 4.98 0.60
CA TYR A 41 -0.23 4.29 -0.67
C TYR A 41 -0.51 2.80 -0.51
N PHE A 42 -1.29 2.23 -1.39
CA PHE A 42 -1.59 0.79 -1.41
C PHE A 42 -2.04 0.33 -2.79
N ILE A 43 -2.02 -0.97 -3.01
CA ILE A 43 -2.53 -1.59 -4.24
C ILE A 43 -3.96 -2.07 -3.99
N ASP A 44 -4.89 -1.60 -4.82
CA ASP A 44 -6.28 -2.05 -4.84
C ASP A 44 -6.35 -3.56 -5.15
N GLY A 45 -7.17 -4.29 -4.39
CA GLY A 45 -7.29 -5.74 -4.49
C GLY A 45 -6.22 -6.56 -3.73
N LEU A 46 -5.17 -5.93 -3.16
CA LEU A 46 -4.23 -6.58 -2.24
C LEU A 46 -4.51 -6.27 -0.77
N VAL A 47 -5.38 -5.32 -0.49
CA VAL A 47 -5.86 -4.96 0.85
C VAL A 47 -7.38 -5.05 0.85
N LYS A 48 -7.97 -5.56 1.92
CA LYS A 48 -9.43 -5.56 2.10
C LYS A 48 -9.94 -4.20 2.54
N ASP A 49 -11.11 -3.81 2.02
CA ASP A 49 -11.75 -2.53 2.37
C ASP A 49 -11.99 -2.41 3.87
N GLU A 50 -12.44 -3.48 4.53
CA GLU A 50 -12.71 -3.47 5.97
C GLU A 50 -11.43 -3.24 6.80
N ILE A 51 -10.29 -3.71 6.32
CA ILE A 51 -8.99 -3.47 6.96
C ILE A 51 -8.58 -2.02 6.79
N MET A 52 -8.73 -1.49 5.57
CA MET A 52 -8.40 -0.10 5.26
C MET A 52 -9.30 0.88 6.01
N GLU A 53 -10.59 0.57 6.11
CA GLU A 53 -11.55 1.35 6.88
C GLU A 53 -11.13 1.45 8.36
N LYS A 54 -10.79 0.33 8.99
CA LYS A 54 -10.28 0.31 10.37
C LYS A 54 -8.99 1.10 10.55
N ILE A 55 -8.02 0.95 9.65
CA ILE A 55 -6.77 1.71 9.72
C ILE A 55 -7.06 3.21 9.67
N MET A 56 -7.94 3.65 8.77
CA MET A 56 -8.32 5.06 8.67
C MET A 56 -9.11 5.55 9.88
N GLU A 57 -9.99 4.74 10.45
CA GLU A 57 -10.73 5.07 11.68
C GLU A 57 -9.76 5.37 12.82
N PHE A 58 -8.72 4.55 13.01
CA PHE A 58 -7.68 4.82 14.00
C PHE A 58 -6.93 6.11 13.73
N PHE A 59 -6.54 6.36 12.49
CA PHE A 59 -5.81 7.58 12.15
C PHE A 59 -6.65 8.85 12.39
N PHE A 60 -7.94 8.79 12.13
CA PHE A 60 -8.85 9.92 12.38
C PHE A 60 -9.20 10.09 13.85
N SER A 61 -9.03 9.06 14.68
CA SER A 61 -9.28 9.11 16.12
C SER A 61 -8.08 9.60 16.93
N VAL A 62 -6.93 9.84 16.30
CA VAL A 62 -5.74 10.39 16.98
C VAL A 62 -6.05 11.80 17.45
N ASP A 63 -6.14 12.01 18.76
CA ASP A 63 -6.50 13.26 19.42
C ASP A 63 -5.34 13.90 20.20
N ASP A 64 -4.31 13.11 20.55
CA ASP A 64 -3.13 13.57 21.27
C ASP A 64 -1.98 13.90 20.30
N GLU A 65 -1.57 15.18 20.31
CA GLU A 65 -0.48 15.67 19.46
C GLU A 65 0.88 15.07 19.85
N SER A 66 1.05 14.59 21.07
CA SER A 66 2.29 13.93 21.52
C SER A 66 2.58 12.64 20.73
N PHE A 67 1.55 11.96 20.25
CA PHE A 67 1.72 10.79 19.38
C PHE A 67 2.35 11.12 18.02
N MET A 68 2.34 12.37 17.63
CA MET A 68 2.92 12.88 16.37
C MET A 68 4.40 13.30 16.51
N GLU A 69 5.05 13.03 17.63
CA GLU A 69 6.45 13.41 17.88
C GLU A 69 7.42 12.72 16.92
N SER A 70 7.20 11.46 16.67
CA SER A 70 8.02 10.67 15.74
C SER A 70 7.23 9.52 15.09
N PRO A 71 7.69 8.98 13.95
CA PRO A 71 7.03 7.82 13.33
C PRO A 71 7.01 6.58 14.25
N TYR A 72 7.97 6.44 15.15
CA TYR A 72 8.03 5.34 16.13
C TYR A 72 6.96 5.49 17.19
N VAL A 73 6.86 6.66 17.82
CA VAL A 73 5.81 6.97 18.83
C VAL A 73 4.42 6.83 18.21
N PHE A 74 4.23 7.32 17.00
CA PHE A 74 2.98 7.16 16.27
C PHE A 74 2.65 5.69 16.03
N THR A 75 3.62 4.89 15.59
CA THR A 75 3.41 3.47 15.31
C THR A 75 3.01 2.70 16.57
N GLU A 76 3.68 2.96 17.69
CA GLU A 76 3.40 2.28 18.96
C GLU A 76 2.01 2.59 19.54
N ASN A 77 1.49 3.81 19.31
CA ASN A 77 0.27 4.28 19.96
C ASN A 77 -0.94 4.35 19.02
N CYS A 78 -0.73 4.51 17.72
CA CYS A 78 -1.81 4.80 16.78
C CYS A 78 -2.00 3.77 15.67
N VAL A 79 -1.14 2.75 15.58
CA VAL A 79 -1.25 1.71 14.54
C VAL A 79 -1.59 0.36 15.15
N PRO A 80 -2.87 -0.09 15.06
CA PRO A 80 -3.34 -1.31 15.72
C PRO A 80 -3.02 -2.57 14.90
N TYR A 81 -1.80 -2.67 14.37
CA TYR A 81 -1.37 -3.77 13.52
C TYR A 81 -0.11 -4.42 14.07
N VAL A 82 -0.04 -5.77 13.92
CA VAL A 82 1.05 -6.57 14.50
C VAL A 82 2.35 -6.41 13.72
N GLU A 83 2.27 -6.34 12.39
CA GLU A 83 3.45 -6.21 11.52
C GLU A 83 3.51 -4.80 10.94
N VAL A 84 4.35 -3.98 11.57
CA VAL A 84 4.55 -2.57 11.19
C VAL A 84 6.03 -2.25 11.21
N ASP A 85 6.53 -1.63 10.14
CA ASP A 85 7.91 -1.20 9.99
C ASP A 85 7.99 0.31 9.75
N VAL A 86 8.97 0.98 10.38
CA VAL A 86 9.32 2.37 10.10
C VAL A 86 10.51 2.38 9.14
N VAL A 87 10.30 2.87 7.91
CA VAL A 87 11.26 2.79 6.81
C VAL A 87 11.45 4.14 6.14
N ASN A 88 12.69 4.59 6.02
CA ASN A 88 13.01 5.84 5.32
C ASN A 88 13.51 5.64 3.88
N ASN A 89 13.94 4.44 3.52
CA ASN A 89 14.48 4.13 2.19
C ASN A 89 13.36 3.95 1.16
N VAL A 90 13.38 4.76 0.10
CA VAL A 90 12.34 4.80 -0.95
C VAL A 90 12.19 3.45 -1.66
N ASP A 91 13.28 2.76 -1.99
CA ASP A 91 13.21 1.49 -2.73
C ASP A 91 12.54 0.39 -1.88
N LYS A 92 12.79 0.39 -0.56
CA LYS A 92 12.13 -0.52 0.38
C LYS A 92 10.64 -0.19 0.49
N ILE A 93 10.28 1.10 0.54
CA ILE A 93 8.87 1.53 0.59
C ILE A 93 8.15 1.10 -0.69
N VAL A 94 8.73 1.36 -1.86
CA VAL A 94 8.17 0.94 -3.16
C VAL A 94 7.98 -0.57 -3.21
N THR A 95 8.98 -1.33 -2.81
CA THR A 95 8.90 -2.80 -2.74
C THR A 95 7.78 -3.27 -1.80
N GLY A 96 7.65 -2.64 -0.63
CA GLY A 96 6.59 -2.91 0.33
C GLY A 96 5.20 -2.69 -0.27
N VAL A 97 4.95 -1.51 -0.84
CA VAL A 97 3.67 -1.16 -1.48
C VAL A 97 3.34 -2.13 -2.63
N LEU A 98 4.30 -2.39 -3.52
CA LEU A 98 4.08 -3.30 -4.65
C LEU A 98 3.93 -4.77 -4.22
N SER A 99 4.34 -5.11 -3.00
CA SER A 99 4.06 -6.43 -2.39
C SER A 99 2.68 -6.50 -1.73
N GLY A 100 1.96 -5.38 -1.62
CA GLY A 100 0.63 -5.28 -1.04
C GLY A 100 0.57 -4.73 0.38
N MET A 101 1.68 -4.20 0.93
CA MET A 101 1.66 -3.46 2.17
C MET A 101 1.05 -2.07 1.96
N CYS A 102 0.51 -1.49 3.03
CA CYS A 102 0.09 -0.10 3.04
C CYS A 102 1.23 0.79 3.56
N ALA A 103 1.57 1.86 2.85
CA ALA A 103 2.58 2.83 3.29
C ALA A 103 1.92 4.16 3.66
N LEU A 104 2.18 4.66 4.86
CA LEU A 104 1.75 5.96 5.34
C LEU A 104 2.94 6.92 5.40
N ILE A 105 2.83 8.08 4.74
CA ILE A 105 3.71 9.23 4.97
C ILE A 105 2.94 10.33 5.71
N VAL A 106 3.60 10.99 6.62
CA VAL A 106 3.03 12.07 7.46
C VAL A 106 3.98 13.26 7.44
N ASP A 107 3.44 14.46 7.36
CA ASP A 107 4.21 15.70 7.45
C ASP A 107 4.99 15.78 8.76
N GLY A 108 6.27 16.10 8.67
CA GLY A 108 7.20 16.11 9.81
C GLY A 108 7.90 14.77 10.07
N PHE A 109 7.49 13.67 9.44
CA PHE A 109 8.16 12.38 9.56
C PHE A 109 9.18 12.17 8.43
N SER A 110 10.41 11.80 8.78
CA SER A 110 11.47 11.46 7.80
C SER A 110 11.45 9.99 7.38
N ALA A 111 10.39 9.25 7.70
CA ALA A 111 10.21 7.85 7.34
C ALA A 111 8.72 7.58 7.07
N ALA A 112 8.45 6.59 6.24
CA ALA A 112 7.12 6.03 6.05
C ALA A 112 6.87 4.90 7.05
N ILE A 113 5.61 4.70 7.39
CA ILE A 113 5.14 3.57 8.20
C ILE A 113 4.57 2.53 7.22
N LEU A 114 5.20 1.38 7.13
CA LEU A 114 4.71 0.24 6.34
C LEU A 114 3.87 -0.66 7.25
N ILE A 115 2.62 -0.87 6.86
CA ILE A 115 1.66 -1.71 7.58
C ILE A 115 1.38 -2.94 6.75
N ASP A 116 1.66 -4.13 7.28
CA ASP A 116 1.36 -5.38 6.57
C ASP A 116 -0.13 -5.73 6.67
N SER A 117 -0.90 -5.10 5.79
CA SER A 117 -2.33 -5.30 5.62
C SER A 117 -2.67 -6.26 4.46
N ARG A 118 -1.70 -7.02 3.98
CA ARG A 118 -1.85 -7.90 2.82
C ARG A 118 -2.94 -8.92 3.01
N THR A 119 -3.85 -8.95 2.07
CA THR A 119 -4.81 -10.03 1.92
C THR A 119 -4.73 -10.52 0.50
N TYR A 120 -4.02 -11.61 0.33
CA TYR A 120 -3.98 -12.23 -0.99
C TYR A 120 -5.31 -12.90 -1.31
N PRO A 121 -5.86 -12.70 -2.51
CA PRO A 121 -7.01 -13.47 -2.95
C PRO A 121 -6.71 -14.97 -2.78
N GLN A 122 -7.40 -15.60 -1.84
CA GLN A 122 -7.35 -17.06 -1.70
C GLN A 122 -8.27 -17.66 -2.76
N ARG A 123 -7.82 -18.74 -3.37
CA ARG A 123 -8.51 -19.38 -4.48
C ARG A 123 -9.95 -19.78 -4.14
N GLN A 124 -10.88 -19.21 -4.89
CA GLN A 124 -12.03 -19.91 -5.48
C GLN A 124 -11.90 -19.95 -7.02
N THR A 125 -10.68 -19.84 -7.54
CA THR A 125 -10.47 -19.88 -8.99
C THR A 125 -10.28 -21.33 -9.42
N ASP A 126 -11.30 -21.89 -10.07
CA ASP A 126 -11.19 -23.19 -10.72
C ASP A 126 -10.09 -23.15 -11.78
N GLU A 127 -9.31 -24.24 -11.82
CA GLU A 127 -8.30 -24.42 -12.86
C GLU A 127 -9.03 -24.56 -14.21
N PRO A 128 -8.73 -23.76 -15.24
CA PRO A 128 -9.39 -23.91 -16.54
C PRO A 128 -9.21 -25.33 -17.07
N GLU A 129 -10.30 -26.01 -17.37
CA GLU A 129 -10.25 -27.42 -17.79
C GLU A 129 -9.53 -27.63 -19.13
N LYS A 130 -9.46 -26.60 -19.98
CA LYS A 130 -8.95 -26.70 -21.35
C LYS A 130 -7.49 -26.32 -21.55
N ASP A 131 -6.90 -25.53 -20.63
CA ASP A 131 -5.53 -24.99 -20.76
C ASP A 131 -4.66 -25.29 -19.53
N LYS A 132 -4.64 -26.57 -19.10
CA LYS A 132 -3.80 -26.97 -17.98
C LYS A 132 -2.32 -26.95 -18.33
N VAL A 133 -1.59 -26.06 -17.71
CA VAL A 133 -0.12 -26.02 -17.82
C VAL A 133 0.50 -27.08 -16.91
N LYS A 134 1.32 -27.97 -17.47
CA LYS A 134 1.99 -29.06 -16.71
C LYS A 134 3.03 -28.50 -15.69
N ARG A 135 3.56 -27.31 -15.89
CA ARG A 135 4.51 -26.63 -14.99
C ARG A 135 4.25 -25.13 -15.00
N GLY A 136 4.19 -24.49 -13.82
CA GLY A 136 3.98 -23.05 -13.67
C GLY A 136 2.80 -22.71 -12.77
N PRO A 137 2.49 -21.40 -12.64
CA PRO A 137 1.35 -20.95 -11.85
C PRO A 137 0.04 -21.40 -12.47
N LYS A 138 -0.81 -22.01 -11.66
CA LYS A 138 -2.12 -22.54 -12.07
C LYS A 138 -3.29 -21.59 -11.77
N ASP A 139 -3.04 -20.28 -11.68
CA ASP A 139 -4.09 -19.33 -11.41
C ASP A 139 -4.78 -18.94 -12.72
N GLY A 140 -6.05 -19.33 -12.88
CA GLY A 140 -6.91 -18.79 -13.91
C GLY A 140 -7.40 -17.39 -13.57
N LEU A 141 -7.65 -16.55 -14.57
CA LEU A 141 -8.32 -15.27 -14.39
C LEU A 141 -9.80 -15.52 -14.11
N GLY A 142 -10.36 -14.82 -13.14
CA GLY A 142 -11.78 -14.86 -12.77
C GLY A 142 -12.57 -13.71 -13.43
N GLU A 143 -13.83 -13.58 -13.05
CA GLU A 143 -14.72 -12.55 -13.60
C GLU A 143 -14.41 -11.13 -13.10
N THR A 144 -13.77 -10.99 -11.94
CA THR A 144 -13.50 -9.69 -11.32
C THR A 144 -12.15 -9.11 -11.77
N PRO A 145 -12.12 -8.00 -12.52
CA PRO A 145 -10.87 -7.41 -13.03
C PRO A 145 -9.87 -7.03 -11.94
N VAL A 146 -10.33 -6.50 -10.81
CA VAL A 146 -9.48 -6.11 -9.66
C VAL A 146 -8.76 -7.33 -9.08
N SER A 147 -9.47 -8.45 -8.89
CA SER A 147 -8.88 -9.70 -8.38
C SER A 147 -7.83 -10.26 -9.36
N ASN A 148 -8.13 -10.22 -10.65
CA ASN A 148 -7.20 -10.67 -11.71
C ASN A 148 -5.93 -9.80 -11.71
N LEU A 149 -6.10 -8.51 -11.58
CA LEU A 149 -5.00 -7.56 -11.52
C LEU A 149 -4.14 -7.77 -10.27
N ALA A 150 -4.75 -8.02 -9.12
CA ALA A 150 -4.06 -8.35 -7.88
C ALA A 150 -3.19 -9.62 -8.03
N LEU A 151 -3.69 -10.65 -8.76
CA LEU A 151 -2.90 -11.85 -9.07
C LEU A 151 -1.67 -11.54 -9.94
N VAL A 152 -1.83 -10.67 -10.94
CA VAL A 152 -0.72 -10.22 -11.80
C VAL A 152 0.27 -9.38 -10.98
N ARG A 153 -0.22 -8.40 -10.22
CA ARG A 153 0.60 -7.50 -9.40
C ARG A 153 1.40 -8.26 -8.34
N ARG A 154 0.81 -9.28 -7.71
CA ARG A 154 1.49 -10.15 -6.74
C ARG A 154 2.76 -10.80 -7.31
N ARG A 155 2.78 -11.08 -8.62
CA ARG A 155 3.92 -11.71 -9.31
C ARG A 155 4.86 -10.70 -9.91
N ILE A 156 4.33 -9.60 -10.46
CA ILE A 156 5.09 -8.54 -11.10
C ILE A 156 5.12 -7.33 -10.18
N ARG A 157 6.10 -7.28 -9.30
CA ARG A 157 6.32 -6.20 -8.33
C ARG A 157 7.21 -5.11 -8.93
N ASP A 158 6.87 -4.65 -10.14
CA ASP A 158 7.62 -3.62 -10.87
C ASP A 158 6.76 -2.37 -11.02
N PRO A 159 7.24 -1.16 -10.61
CA PRO A 159 6.51 0.09 -10.78
C PRO A 159 6.27 0.45 -12.26
N LYS A 160 7.02 -0.17 -13.18
CA LYS A 160 6.81 0.00 -14.62
C LYS A 160 5.57 -0.74 -15.15
N LEU A 161 5.02 -1.71 -14.39
CA LEU A 161 3.75 -2.32 -14.73
C LEU A 161 2.65 -1.27 -14.57
N THR A 162 2.10 -0.84 -15.69
CA THR A 162 1.04 0.18 -15.76
C THR A 162 -0.26 -0.48 -16.20
N VAL A 163 -1.32 -0.23 -15.45
CA VAL A 163 -2.66 -0.75 -15.73
C VAL A 163 -3.59 0.42 -15.99
N LYS A 164 -4.29 0.37 -17.12
CA LYS A 164 -5.27 1.39 -17.52
C LYS A 164 -6.62 0.72 -17.73
N PRO A 165 -7.71 1.24 -17.16
CA PRO A 165 -9.05 0.83 -17.53
C PRO A 165 -9.36 1.34 -18.94
N TYR A 166 -10.03 0.55 -19.73
CA TYR A 166 -10.61 0.93 -21.02
C TYR A 166 -12.13 1.00 -20.91
#